data_24731c2f138899e10b90f7cf10986c4d
#
_entry.id   24731c2f138899e10b90f7cf10986c4d
#
_cell.length_a   1.000
_cell.length_b   1.000
_cell.length_c   1.000
_cell.angle_alpha   90.00
_cell.angle_beta   90.00
_cell.angle_gamma   90.00
#
_symmetry.space_group_name_H-M   'P 1'
#
loop_
_entity.id
_entity.type
_entity.pdbx_description
1 polymer ?
#
loop_
_entity_poly.entity_id
_entity_poly.type
_entity_poly.pdbx_seq_one_letter_code
_entity_poly.pdbx_strand_id
1 'polypeptide(L)'
;MDFHSKTVKETAKILGTSLTKGLEPTEVVNRLNEYGKNKLSQAKKTPIIIQFLNQFKDFMVIILIISAIVSAVAEKVSGGNNYIDSIIIIVIVVFNGIIGMLQESKANHALKKLKEMSQPEITVIRSGTPITLPVEDIVKGDLVELIQGEYVPADCRIIEANALQTDESSLTGESTSCTKTTDIYPENTPLADRGNMAYMGTIVVQGHGKAIITATGTDTQVGHISKMLDTTPVQTTPLQKKLGETGRILGLGALGICFLIFIIGLLRHIPVFTMFMTSISLAVAAIPEGLPAIVTVILAIGVQTMAKNNAIVKTLSSVEALGSATVICSDKTGTLTENKMKVVETTGEENVIKFATLCCDATTENGEATEKAIVQKAKERGYIKENLEKDMPRVGEIPFSSERKMMTTIHKYKGEYIEITKGAPEYVLKKCSFYYDSTKRAMTPQKEKEILTKSSIFASQGLRVLAVSSKECSSIPTEERDLTFMGLIALEDSPREGAAYAVKECKRAGIRTIMITGDNPLTARAIGEKTGIGTETATGAELDAMSSSEFSSAVEKCNIFARVNPEHKYKIVEELKAKGEIVAMTGDGVNDAPALKTADI
;
A
#
# COMPACT_ATOMS: atom_id res chain seq x y z
N MET A 1 9.56 29.23 -6.12
CA MET A 1 9.38 30.16 -4.96
C MET A 1 9.39 29.33 -3.69
N ASP A 2 10.15 29.79 -2.69
CA ASP A 2 10.35 29.06 -1.43
C ASP A 2 9.31 29.49 -0.38
N PHE A 3 8.14 28.86 -0.40
CA PHE A 3 7.04 29.21 0.50
C PHE A 3 7.29 28.86 1.97
N HIS A 4 8.25 27.98 2.27
CA HIS A 4 8.67 27.66 3.64
C HIS A 4 9.32 28.85 4.36
N SER A 5 9.89 29.81 3.62
CA SER A 5 10.51 31.01 4.16
C SER A 5 9.55 32.21 4.26
N LYS A 6 8.28 32.04 3.89
CA LYS A 6 7.26 33.09 3.91
C LYS A 6 6.28 32.91 5.06
N THR A 7 5.75 34.01 5.58
CA THR A 7 4.64 33.97 6.54
C THR A 7 3.38 33.42 5.87
N VAL A 8 2.45 32.91 6.67
CA VAL A 8 1.11 32.45 6.20
C VAL A 8 0.39 33.59 5.43
N LYS A 9 0.46 34.84 5.93
CA LYS A 9 -0.18 36.00 5.28
C LYS A 9 0.47 36.34 3.93
N GLU A 10 1.79 36.32 3.85
CA GLU A 10 2.52 36.55 2.60
C GLU A 10 2.21 35.46 1.57
N THR A 11 2.21 34.21 2.00
CA THR A 11 1.85 33.08 1.14
C THR A 11 0.45 33.25 0.55
N ALA A 12 -0.54 33.57 1.38
CA ALA A 12 -1.91 33.81 0.93
C ALA A 12 -1.99 35.01 -0.05
N LYS A 13 -1.24 36.08 0.20
CA LYS A 13 -1.18 37.26 -0.68
C LYS A 13 -0.53 36.91 -2.03
N ILE A 14 0.59 36.20 -2.04
CA ILE A 14 1.29 35.79 -3.27
C ILE A 14 0.38 34.88 -4.12
N LEU A 15 -0.32 33.96 -3.46
CA LEU A 15 -1.22 33.01 -4.13
C LEU A 15 -2.63 33.58 -4.40
N GLY A 16 -2.91 34.83 -4.01
CA GLY A 16 -4.21 35.49 -4.24
C GLY A 16 -5.38 34.73 -3.64
N THR A 17 -5.20 34.13 -2.44
CA THR A 17 -6.23 33.32 -1.77
C THR A 17 -6.60 33.89 -0.40
N SER A 18 -7.81 33.61 0.05
CA SER A 18 -8.27 33.97 1.39
C SER A 18 -8.04 32.84 2.38
N LEU A 19 -7.45 33.14 3.55
CA LEU A 19 -7.21 32.15 4.62
C LEU A 19 -8.51 31.55 5.22
N THR A 20 -9.64 32.21 5.02
CA THR A 20 -10.94 31.78 5.58
C THR A 20 -11.93 31.34 4.52
N LYS A 21 -11.93 32.00 3.34
CA LYS A 21 -12.87 31.72 2.25
C LYS A 21 -12.28 30.86 1.14
N GLY A 22 -10.96 30.74 1.05
CA GLY A 22 -10.30 30.10 -0.09
C GLY A 22 -10.46 30.89 -1.40
N LEU A 23 -10.50 30.20 -2.53
CA LEU A 23 -10.64 30.78 -3.88
C LEU A 23 -12.11 30.92 -4.29
N GLU A 24 -12.36 31.92 -5.13
CA GLU A 24 -13.65 32.10 -5.80
C GLU A 24 -13.73 31.20 -7.06
N PRO A 25 -14.94 30.71 -7.48
CA PRO A 25 -15.11 29.79 -8.59
C PRO A 25 -14.52 30.29 -9.92
N THR A 26 -14.62 31.57 -10.20
CA THR A 26 -14.07 32.20 -11.41
C THR A 26 -12.55 32.12 -11.45
N GLU A 27 -11.90 32.30 -10.31
CA GLU A 27 -10.45 32.21 -10.19
C GLU A 27 -9.97 30.76 -10.34
N VAL A 28 -10.73 29.78 -9.82
CA VAL A 28 -10.42 28.36 -9.99
C VAL A 28 -10.41 27.97 -11.47
N VAL A 29 -11.40 28.43 -12.26
CA VAL A 29 -11.45 28.16 -13.70
C VAL A 29 -10.25 28.79 -14.42
N ASN A 30 -9.88 30.01 -14.08
CA ASN A 30 -8.73 30.68 -14.65
C ASN A 30 -7.44 29.89 -14.37
N ARG A 31 -7.23 29.42 -13.14
CA ARG A 31 -6.04 28.66 -12.75
C ARG A 31 -6.01 27.27 -13.35
N LEU A 32 -7.17 26.60 -13.51
CA LEU A 32 -7.24 25.34 -14.24
C LEU A 32 -6.84 25.49 -15.70
N ASN A 33 -7.19 26.63 -16.34
CA ASN A 33 -6.80 26.92 -17.71
C ASN A 33 -5.30 27.30 -17.84
N GLU A 34 -4.75 27.97 -16.82
CA GLU A 34 -3.34 28.44 -16.81
C GLU A 34 -2.37 27.32 -16.43
N TYR A 35 -2.62 26.60 -15.34
CA TYR A 35 -1.72 25.59 -14.78
C TYR A 35 -2.11 24.15 -15.13
N GLY A 36 -3.31 23.94 -15.65
CA GLY A 36 -3.85 22.59 -15.92
C GLY A 36 -4.31 21.87 -14.65
N LYS A 37 -4.67 20.58 -14.82
CA LYS A 37 -5.08 19.72 -13.72
C LYS A 37 -3.88 19.26 -12.88
N ASN A 38 -4.12 18.96 -11.60
CA ASN A 38 -3.13 18.39 -10.68
C ASN A 38 -2.84 16.92 -11.05
N LYS A 39 -2.07 16.72 -12.12
CA LYS A 39 -1.64 15.41 -12.64
C LYS A 39 -0.14 15.41 -12.86
N LEU A 40 0.52 14.34 -12.44
CA LEU A 40 1.87 14.05 -12.89
C LEU A 40 1.84 13.85 -14.41
N SER A 41 2.93 14.21 -15.09
CA SER A 41 3.04 14.11 -16.56
C SER A 41 2.59 12.72 -17.02
N GLN A 42 1.56 12.66 -17.85
CA GLN A 42 1.24 11.43 -18.57
C GLN A 42 2.08 11.45 -19.85
N ALA A 43 2.72 10.33 -20.17
CA ALA A 43 3.40 10.15 -21.44
C ALA A 43 2.49 10.66 -22.57
N LYS A 44 3.02 11.54 -23.45
CA LYS A 44 2.27 12.14 -24.55
C LYS A 44 1.58 11.01 -25.33
N LYS A 45 0.26 11.13 -25.53
CA LYS A 45 -0.47 10.18 -26.35
C LYS A 45 0.18 10.11 -27.70
N THR A 46 0.71 8.93 -28.06
CA THR A 46 1.26 8.70 -29.41
C THR A 46 0.14 8.94 -30.43
N PRO A 47 0.36 9.78 -31.45
CA PRO A 47 -0.61 9.99 -32.52
C PRO A 47 -1.07 8.65 -33.11
N ILE A 48 -2.33 8.55 -33.51
CA ILE A 48 -2.93 7.32 -34.07
C ILE A 48 -2.09 6.77 -35.24
N ILE A 49 -1.56 7.66 -36.07
CA ILE A 49 -0.69 7.29 -37.20
C ILE A 49 0.59 6.61 -36.72
N ILE A 50 1.22 7.10 -35.64
CA ILE A 50 2.43 6.49 -35.08
C ILE A 50 2.10 5.13 -34.43
N GLN A 51 0.95 5.00 -33.76
CA GLN A 51 0.48 3.72 -33.22
C GLN A 51 0.29 2.69 -34.35
N PHE A 52 -0.35 3.10 -35.45
CA PHE A 52 -0.50 2.27 -36.63
C PHE A 52 0.87 1.87 -37.22
N LEU A 53 1.79 2.82 -37.41
CA LEU A 53 3.13 2.54 -37.94
C LEU A 53 3.96 1.65 -37.01
N ASN A 54 3.75 1.69 -35.72
CA ASN A 54 4.43 0.81 -34.76
C ASN A 54 4.02 -0.66 -34.92
N GLN A 55 2.82 -0.95 -35.41
CA GLN A 55 2.40 -2.33 -35.72
C GLN A 55 3.29 -2.96 -36.80
N PHE A 56 3.85 -2.16 -37.69
CA PHE A 56 4.75 -2.63 -38.75
C PHE A 56 6.19 -2.92 -38.29
N LYS A 57 6.53 -2.65 -37.01
CA LYS A 57 7.82 -3.01 -36.42
C LYS A 57 7.90 -4.45 -35.91
N ASP A 58 6.77 -5.16 -35.89
CA ASP A 58 6.74 -6.56 -35.52
C ASP A 58 7.55 -7.40 -36.50
N PHE A 59 8.36 -8.33 -35.97
CA PHE A 59 9.26 -9.18 -36.78
C PHE A 59 8.50 -9.96 -37.86
N MET A 60 7.30 -10.43 -37.52
CA MET A 60 6.47 -11.18 -38.45
C MET A 60 5.91 -10.32 -39.58
N VAL A 61 5.46 -9.11 -39.23
CA VAL A 61 4.96 -8.15 -40.24
C VAL A 61 6.09 -7.72 -41.18
N ILE A 62 7.31 -7.57 -40.68
CA ILE A 62 8.48 -7.26 -41.54
C ILE A 62 8.73 -8.40 -42.53
N ILE A 63 8.63 -9.66 -42.12
CA ILE A 63 8.76 -10.82 -43.04
C ILE A 63 7.71 -10.77 -44.13
N LEU A 64 6.43 -10.46 -43.76
CA LEU A 64 5.33 -10.33 -44.72
C LEU A 64 5.60 -9.22 -45.76
N ILE A 65 6.06 -8.06 -45.30
CA ILE A 65 6.41 -6.94 -46.20
C ILE A 65 7.54 -7.35 -47.16
N ILE A 66 8.57 -7.99 -46.63
CA ILE A 66 9.68 -8.50 -47.47
C ILE A 66 9.13 -9.50 -48.48
N SER A 67 8.25 -10.43 -48.04
CA SER A 67 7.62 -11.41 -48.94
C SER A 67 6.80 -10.76 -50.05
N ALA A 68 6.02 -9.71 -49.73
CA ALA A 68 5.27 -8.95 -50.73
C ALA A 68 6.18 -8.26 -51.76
N ILE A 69 7.28 -7.67 -51.30
CA ILE A 69 8.26 -7.02 -52.19
C ILE A 69 8.91 -8.05 -53.08
N VAL A 70 9.37 -9.17 -52.52
CA VAL A 70 9.99 -10.24 -53.28
C VAL A 70 9.03 -10.83 -54.32
N SER A 71 7.76 -11.05 -53.94
CA SER A 71 6.71 -11.50 -54.85
C SER A 71 6.53 -10.54 -56.02
N ALA A 72 6.47 -9.22 -55.76
CA ALA A 72 6.30 -8.21 -56.80
C ALA A 72 7.52 -8.14 -57.74
N VAL A 73 8.73 -8.21 -57.18
CA VAL A 73 9.99 -8.21 -57.96
C VAL A 73 10.09 -9.47 -58.82
N ALA A 74 9.74 -10.61 -58.25
CA ALA A 74 9.81 -11.90 -58.96
C ALA A 74 8.83 -11.92 -60.15
N GLU A 75 7.60 -11.42 -60.01
CA GLU A 75 6.64 -11.28 -61.09
C GLU A 75 7.15 -10.38 -62.21
N LYS A 76 7.75 -9.25 -61.85
CA LYS A 76 8.34 -8.34 -62.81
C LYS A 76 9.50 -8.97 -63.60
N VAL A 77 10.37 -9.72 -62.94
CA VAL A 77 11.51 -10.41 -63.54
C VAL A 77 11.06 -11.53 -64.48
N SER A 78 9.95 -12.22 -64.15
CA SER A 78 9.37 -13.28 -64.99
C SER A 78 8.58 -12.74 -66.17
N GLY A 79 8.53 -11.40 -66.40
CA GLY A 79 7.78 -10.78 -67.50
C GLY A 79 6.28 -10.85 -67.35
N GLY A 80 5.78 -11.22 -66.19
CA GLY A 80 4.37 -11.23 -65.83
C GLY A 80 3.88 -9.88 -65.35
N ASN A 81 2.53 -9.69 -65.36
CA ASN A 81 1.86 -8.49 -64.84
C ASN A 81 0.84 -8.82 -63.74
N ASN A 82 0.94 -10.00 -63.15
CA ASN A 82 -0.02 -10.46 -62.13
C ASN A 82 0.47 -10.18 -60.71
N TYR A 83 0.27 -8.96 -60.21
CA TYR A 83 0.64 -8.53 -58.86
C TYR A 83 -0.40 -8.90 -57.78
N ILE A 84 -1.37 -9.79 -58.08
CA ILE A 84 -2.47 -10.14 -57.16
C ILE A 84 -1.96 -10.65 -55.86
N ASP A 85 -0.96 -11.55 -55.81
CA ASP A 85 -0.42 -12.15 -54.60
C ASP A 85 0.24 -11.08 -53.69
N SER A 86 1.03 -10.20 -54.27
CA SER A 86 1.67 -9.10 -53.55
C SER A 86 0.65 -8.13 -52.96
N ILE A 87 -0.43 -7.83 -53.71
CA ILE A 87 -1.51 -6.95 -53.27
C ILE A 87 -2.27 -7.62 -52.11
N ILE A 88 -2.57 -8.92 -52.19
CA ILE A 88 -3.26 -9.66 -51.15
C ILE A 88 -2.43 -9.64 -49.86
N ILE A 89 -1.12 -9.87 -49.91
CA ILE A 89 -0.24 -9.83 -48.73
C ILE A 89 -0.27 -8.42 -48.12
N ILE A 90 -0.16 -7.35 -48.91
CA ILE A 90 -0.22 -5.98 -48.40
C ILE A 90 -1.57 -5.67 -47.77
N VAL A 91 -2.67 -6.10 -48.39
CA VAL A 91 -4.02 -5.93 -47.83
C VAL A 91 -4.15 -6.64 -46.49
N ILE A 92 -3.63 -7.87 -46.37
CA ILE A 92 -3.64 -8.60 -45.09
C ILE A 92 -2.81 -7.86 -44.03
N VAL A 93 -1.62 -7.38 -44.38
CA VAL A 93 -0.75 -6.62 -43.46
C VAL A 93 -1.41 -5.35 -42.97
N VAL A 94 -2.05 -4.58 -43.88
CA VAL A 94 -2.78 -3.35 -43.50
C VAL A 94 -3.98 -3.69 -42.63
N PHE A 95 -4.75 -4.73 -42.96
CA PHE A 95 -5.92 -5.16 -42.22
C PHE A 95 -5.53 -5.62 -40.80
N ASN A 96 -4.48 -6.41 -40.64
CA ASN A 96 -3.95 -6.83 -39.36
C ASN A 96 -3.44 -5.63 -38.53
N GLY A 97 -2.78 -4.67 -39.15
CA GLY A 97 -2.37 -3.42 -38.49
C GLY A 97 -3.58 -2.62 -37.96
N ILE A 98 -4.68 -2.56 -38.71
CA ILE A 98 -5.91 -1.92 -38.26
C ILE A 98 -6.55 -2.67 -37.09
N ILE A 99 -6.64 -4.00 -37.16
CA ILE A 99 -7.18 -4.84 -36.10
C ILE A 99 -6.34 -4.70 -34.82
N GLY A 100 -5.01 -4.76 -34.92
CA GLY A 100 -4.09 -4.59 -33.80
C GLY A 100 -4.26 -3.24 -33.12
N MET A 101 -4.35 -2.16 -33.90
CA MET A 101 -4.60 -0.81 -33.38
C MET A 101 -5.96 -0.70 -32.68
N LEU A 102 -7.03 -1.28 -33.24
CA LEU A 102 -8.37 -1.28 -32.61
C LEU A 102 -8.40 -2.04 -31.29
N GLN A 103 -7.71 -3.17 -31.22
CA GLN A 103 -7.61 -3.98 -30.01
C GLN A 103 -6.80 -3.26 -28.91
N GLU A 104 -5.67 -2.65 -29.26
CA GLU A 104 -4.85 -1.84 -28.35
C GLU A 104 -5.63 -0.62 -27.84
N SER A 105 -6.37 0.06 -28.71
CA SER A 105 -7.22 1.20 -28.35
C SER A 105 -8.33 0.80 -27.37
N LYS A 106 -9.00 -0.35 -27.58
CA LYS A 106 -10.00 -0.88 -26.64
C LYS A 106 -9.40 -1.21 -25.27
N ALA A 107 -8.23 -1.85 -25.23
CA ALA A 107 -7.54 -2.17 -24.00
C ALA A 107 -7.15 -0.90 -23.22
N ASN A 108 -6.58 0.10 -23.91
CA ASN A 108 -6.21 1.39 -23.30
C ASN A 108 -7.44 2.17 -22.80
N HIS A 109 -8.58 2.10 -23.49
CA HIS A 109 -9.81 2.74 -23.05
C HIS A 109 -10.41 2.08 -21.80
N ALA A 110 -10.34 0.75 -21.71
CA ALA A 110 -10.75 0.02 -20.50
C ALA A 110 -9.90 0.39 -19.28
N LEU A 111 -8.57 0.46 -19.45
CA LEU A 111 -7.64 0.91 -18.41
C LEU A 111 -7.88 2.35 -17.98
N LYS A 112 -8.20 3.24 -18.93
CA LYS A 112 -8.50 4.64 -18.62
C LYS A 112 -9.74 4.78 -17.75
N LYS A 113 -10.82 4.06 -18.08
CA LYS A 113 -12.05 4.04 -17.25
C LYS A 113 -11.79 3.55 -15.83
N LEU A 114 -10.97 2.52 -15.66
CA LEU A 114 -10.59 2.02 -14.33
C LEU A 114 -9.81 3.06 -13.53
N LYS A 115 -8.88 3.76 -14.17
CA LYS A 115 -8.10 4.83 -13.54
C LYS A 115 -8.97 6.01 -13.10
N GLU A 116 -10.02 6.31 -13.84
CA GLU A 116 -11.02 7.34 -13.50
C GLU A 116 -11.89 6.94 -12.30
N MET A 117 -12.17 5.64 -12.09
CA MET A 117 -12.94 5.13 -10.94
C MET A 117 -12.17 5.12 -9.61
N SER A 118 -10.84 5.25 -9.64
CA SER A 118 -9.93 5.17 -8.49
C SER A 118 -9.31 6.52 -8.14
N GLN A 119 -9.94 7.63 -8.48
CA GLN A 119 -9.39 8.93 -8.14
C GLN A 119 -9.64 9.25 -6.67
N PRO A 120 -8.59 9.57 -5.89
CA PRO A 120 -8.76 10.03 -4.52
C PRO A 120 -9.48 11.39 -4.51
N GLU A 121 -10.34 11.57 -3.53
CA GLU A 121 -11.04 12.83 -3.28
C GLU A 121 -10.43 13.54 -2.09
N ILE A 122 -10.57 14.88 -2.04
CA ILE A 122 -10.10 15.73 -0.95
C ILE A 122 -11.12 16.83 -0.67
N THR A 123 -11.17 17.28 0.58
CA THR A 123 -12.00 18.42 0.99
C THR A 123 -11.21 19.70 0.84
N VAL A 124 -11.73 20.62 0.03
CA VAL A 124 -11.20 21.97 -0.17
C VAL A 124 -12.21 23.02 0.28
N ILE A 125 -11.74 24.16 0.75
CA ILE A 125 -12.59 25.29 1.12
C ILE A 125 -12.54 26.32 -0.02
N ARG A 126 -13.67 26.51 -0.71
CA ARG A 126 -13.87 27.51 -1.78
C ARG A 126 -15.09 28.37 -1.46
N SER A 127 -14.97 29.68 -1.62
CA SER A 127 -16.01 30.66 -1.24
C SER A 127 -16.54 30.49 0.19
N GLY A 128 -15.70 30.01 1.12
CA GLY A 128 -16.05 29.78 2.53
C GLY A 128 -16.81 28.50 2.81
N THR A 129 -17.03 27.64 1.78
CA THR A 129 -17.76 26.38 1.93
C THR A 129 -16.82 25.21 1.68
N PRO A 130 -16.78 24.17 2.54
CA PRO A 130 -16.06 22.95 2.27
C PRO A 130 -16.74 22.17 1.14
N ILE A 131 -15.96 21.74 0.15
CA ILE A 131 -16.40 20.98 -1.03
C ILE A 131 -15.45 19.81 -1.22
N THR A 132 -15.98 18.59 -1.33
CA THR A 132 -15.20 17.41 -1.69
C THR A 132 -15.11 17.31 -3.21
N LEU A 133 -13.88 17.16 -3.72
CA LEU A 133 -13.64 17.07 -5.16
C LEU A 133 -12.44 16.13 -5.46
N PRO A 134 -12.35 15.61 -6.69
CA PRO A 134 -11.21 14.82 -7.11
C PRO A 134 -9.89 15.58 -6.95
N VAL A 135 -8.85 14.91 -6.44
CA VAL A 135 -7.51 15.51 -6.25
C VAL A 135 -6.95 16.13 -7.54
N GLU A 136 -7.36 15.64 -8.71
CA GLU A 136 -6.92 16.22 -9.98
C GLU A 136 -7.48 17.61 -10.31
N ASP A 137 -8.58 18.02 -9.64
CA ASP A 137 -9.26 19.31 -9.87
C ASP A 137 -8.83 20.40 -8.87
N ILE A 138 -7.80 20.10 -8.06
CA ILE A 138 -7.17 21.07 -7.16
C ILE A 138 -6.31 22.02 -7.97
N VAL A 139 -6.32 23.29 -7.57
CA VAL A 139 -5.48 24.31 -8.17
C VAL A 139 -4.56 24.96 -7.14
N LYS A 140 -3.49 25.56 -7.62
CA LYS A 140 -2.57 26.35 -6.80
C LYS A 140 -3.32 27.50 -6.13
N GLY A 141 -3.19 27.60 -4.80
CA GLY A 141 -3.92 28.56 -3.98
C GLY A 141 -5.20 28.03 -3.35
N ASP A 142 -5.61 26.78 -3.63
CA ASP A 142 -6.72 26.15 -2.90
C ASP A 142 -6.38 26.00 -1.41
N LEU A 143 -7.39 26.15 -0.58
CA LEU A 143 -7.33 25.90 0.86
C LEU A 143 -7.86 24.48 1.12
N VAL A 144 -6.99 23.59 1.61
CA VAL A 144 -7.31 22.18 1.85
C VAL A 144 -7.32 21.85 3.34
N GLU A 145 -8.17 20.91 3.73
CA GLU A 145 -8.13 20.28 5.04
C GLU A 145 -7.29 19.00 4.96
N LEU A 146 -6.41 18.81 5.93
CA LEU A 146 -5.56 17.63 6.08
C LEU A 146 -6.01 16.88 7.33
N ILE A 147 -6.44 15.64 7.17
CA ILE A 147 -7.00 14.80 8.25
C ILE A 147 -6.21 13.50 8.34
N GLN A 148 -6.06 12.98 9.54
CA GLN A 148 -5.37 11.71 9.79
C GLN A 148 -5.89 10.59 8.89
N GLY A 149 -4.97 9.87 8.23
CA GLY A 149 -5.26 8.79 7.30
C GLY A 149 -5.38 9.22 5.84
N GLU A 150 -5.40 10.51 5.54
CA GLU A 150 -5.48 11.04 4.19
C GLU A 150 -4.10 11.30 3.58
N TYR A 151 -4.03 11.24 2.25
CA TYR A 151 -2.84 11.65 1.50
C TYR A 151 -2.83 13.16 1.28
N VAL A 152 -1.63 13.74 1.35
CA VAL A 152 -1.41 15.13 0.95
C VAL A 152 -1.56 15.23 -0.57
N PRO A 153 -2.51 16.03 -1.07
CA PRO A 153 -2.93 15.98 -2.49
C PRO A 153 -1.97 16.66 -3.46
N ALA A 154 -1.20 17.62 -2.95
CA ALA A 154 -0.23 18.43 -3.70
C ALA A 154 0.71 19.12 -2.70
N ASP A 155 1.80 19.74 -3.15
CA ASP A 155 2.68 20.46 -2.24
C ASP A 155 1.96 21.66 -1.63
N CYS A 156 1.97 21.77 -0.31
CA CYS A 156 1.22 22.79 0.38
C CYS A 156 1.97 23.41 1.57
N ARG A 157 1.60 24.66 1.92
CA ARG A 157 2.07 25.41 3.07
C ARG A 157 1.06 25.27 4.19
N ILE A 158 1.48 24.74 5.34
CA ILE A 158 0.64 24.59 6.54
C ILE A 158 0.27 25.96 7.08
N ILE A 159 -1.01 26.19 7.34
CA ILE A 159 -1.54 27.45 7.91
C ILE A 159 -2.18 27.23 9.28
N GLU A 160 -2.61 26.01 9.59
CA GLU A 160 -3.14 25.58 10.87
C GLU A 160 -2.70 24.13 11.13
N ALA A 161 -2.15 23.83 12.30
CA ALA A 161 -1.68 22.52 12.68
C ALA A 161 -2.12 22.20 14.12
N ASN A 162 -2.90 21.13 14.28
CA ASN A 162 -3.34 20.62 15.58
C ASN A 162 -2.77 19.21 15.75
N ALA A 163 -1.60 19.10 16.39
CA ALA A 163 -0.81 17.89 16.53
C ALA A 163 -0.59 17.17 15.17
N LEU A 164 -0.51 17.93 14.08
CA LEU A 164 -0.40 17.42 12.72
C LEU A 164 0.99 16.82 12.50
N GLN A 165 1.03 15.55 12.07
CA GLN A 165 2.25 14.85 11.67
C GLN A 165 2.04 14.17 10.32
N THR A 166 3.06 14.23 9.47
CA THR A 166 3.08 13.57 8.17
C THR A 166 4.24 12.57 8.09
N ASP A 167 4.00 11.47 7.40
CA ASP A 167 5.06 10.56 7.00
C ASP A 167 5.57 10.98 5.61
N GLU A 168 6.80 11.44 5.57
CA GLU A 168 7.48 11.94 4.36
C GLU A 168 8.63 11.00 3.91
N SER A 169 8.67 9.79 4.46
CA SER A 169 9.73 8.81 4.18
C SER A 169 9.90 8.48 2.69
N SER A 170 8.80 8.51 1.93
CA SER A 170 8.82 8.31 0.47
C SER A 170 9.58 9.41 -0.30
N LEU A 171 9.74 10.59 0.29
CA LEU A 171 10.38 11.73 -0.33
C LEU A 171 11.76 12.03 0.28
N THR A 172 11.88 11.89 1.61
CA THR A 172 13.08 12.24 2.37
C THR A 172 13.98 11.04 2.65
N GLY A 173 13.43 9.83 2.62
CA GLY A 173 14.12 8.59 3.00
C GLY A 173 14.20 8.37 4.52
N GLU A 174 13.67 9.28 5.33
CA GLU A 174 13.66 9.17 6.80
C GLU A 174 12.36 8.53 7.29
N SER A 175 12.48 7.48 8.11
CA SER A 175 11.34 6.68 8.61
C SER A 175 10.58 7.31 9.80
N THR A 176 10.97 8.51 10.24
CA THR A 176 10.32 9.21 11.35
C THR A 176 9.25 10.17 10.84
N SER A 177 8.09 10.19 11.49
CA SER A 177 7.04 11.16 11.16
C SER A 177 7.48 12.60 11.48
N CYS A 178 7.20 13.52 10.55
CA CYS A 178 7.53 14.93 10.67
C CYS A 178 6.39 15.69 11.35
N THR A 179 6.66 16.33 12.49
CA THR A 179 5.71 17.23 13.14
C THR A 179 5.58 18.52 12.32
N LYS A 180 4.34 18.90 12.01
CA LYS A 180 4.06 20.10 11.22
C LYS A 180 3.74 21.31 12.10
N THR A 181 4.31 22.45 11.69
CA THR A 181 4.15 23.76 12.37
C THR A 181 3.75 24.83 11.37
N THR A 182 3.45 26.02 11.87
CA THR A 182 3.20 27.22 11.04
C THR A 182 4.41 28.16 11.01
N ASP A 183 5.52 27.82 11.66
CA ASP A 183 6.71 28.62 11.79
C ASP A 183 7.36 28.93 10.43
N ILE A 184 8.27 29.91 10.42
CA ILE A 184 9.02 30.31 9.23
C ILE A 184 10.39 29.65 9.30
N TYR A 185 10.83 29.08 8.21
CA TYR A 185 12.15 28.47 8.09
C TYR A 185 13.07 29.28 7.17
N PRO A 186 14.40 29.25 7.39
CA PRO A 186 15.37 29.89 6.51
C PRO A 186 15.26 29.40 5.06
N GLU A 187 15.59 30.23 4.08
CA GLU A 187 15.51 29.87 2.65
C GLU A 187 16.36 28.62 2.30
N ASN A 188 17.49 28.43 2.97
CA ASN A 188 18.41 27.30 2.72
C ASN A 188 18.04 26.03 3.50
N THR A 189 16.85 25.95 4.13
CA THR A 189 16.43 24.75 4.88
C THR A 189 16.27 23.57 3.95
N PRO A 190 16.92 22.41 4.22
CA PRO A 190 16.71 21.18 3.46
C PRO A 190 15.24 20.76 3.44
N LEU A 191 14.84 20.00 2.40
CA LEU A 191 13.45 19.59 2.21
C LEU A 191 12.88 18.84 3.43
N ALA A 192 13.65 17.92 3.99
CA ALA A 192 13.26 17.09 5.14
C ALA A 192 13.00 17.91 6.42
N ASP A 193 13.64 19.07 6.56
CA ASP A 193 13.57 19.91 7.78
C ASP A 193 12.49 21.00 7.68
N ARG A 194 11.76 21.09 6.56
CA ARG A 194 10.72 22.11 6.34
C ARG A 194 9.41 21.74 7.05
N GLY A 195 9.37 21.86 8.37
CA GLY A 195 8.21 21.48 9.19
C GLY A 195 6.91 22.24 8.89
N ASN A 196 6.95 23.30 8.10
CA ASN A 196 5.78 24.09 7.71
C ASN A 196 5.25 23.80 6.31
N MET A 197 5.83 22.82 5.62
CA MET A 197 5.37 22.34 4.33
C MET A 197 4.87 20.89 4.45
N ALA A 198 3.97 20.46 3.58
CA ALA A 198 3.65 19.07 3.35
C ALA A 198 3.64 18.82 1.85
N TYR A 199 3.99 17.60 1.44
CA TYR A 199 4.34 17.27 0.06
C TYR A 199 3.39 16.26 -0.55
N MET A 200 3.17 16.36 -1.85
CA MET A 200 2.31 15.45 -2.61
C MET A 200 2.67 13.98 -2.37
N GLY A 201 1.65 13.17 -2.07
CA GLY A 201 1.80 11.71 -1.90
C GLY A 201 2.30 11.25 -0.54
N THR A 202 2.56 12.17 0.40
CA THR A 202 2.82 11.85 1.81
C THR A 202 1.52 11.62 2.58
N ILE A 203 1.58 10.96 3.74
CA ILE A 203 0.39 10.57 4.51
C ILE A 203 0.33 11.36 5.82
N VAL A 204 -0.85 11.84 6.18
CA VAL A 204 -1.12 12.38 7.51
C VAL A 204 -1.27 11.24 8.51
N VAL A 205 -0.27 11.06 9.38
CA VAL A 205 -0.25 9.94 10.34
C VAL A 205 -0.90 10.29 11.67
N GLN A 206 -0.98 11.59 12.01
CA GLN A 206 -1.60 12.05 13.25
C GLN A 206 -2.13 13.48 13.11
N GLY A 207 -3.20 13.79 13.87
CA GLY A 207 -3.75 15.14 13.99
C GLY A 207 -4.53 15.59 12.75
N HIS A 208 -4.74 16.91 12.68
CA HIS A 208 -5.42 17.57 11.57
C HIS A 208 -4.90 19.00 11.40
N GLY A 209 -5.13 19.58 10.23
CA GLY A 209 -4.71 20.95 9.95
C GLY A 209 -5.29 21.49 8.66
N LYS A 210 -4.94 22.75 8.34
CA LYS A 210 -5.28 23.39 7.07
C LYS A 210 -4.01 23.82 6.35
N ALA A 211 -4.04 23.78 5.04
CA ALA A 211 -2.91 24.14 4.20
C ALA A 211 -3.36 24.85 2.93
N ILE A 212 -2.47 25.68 2.36
CA ILE A 212 -2.66 26.31 1.04
C ILE A 212 -1.82 25.56 0.03
N ILE A 213 -2.41 25.14 -1.08
CA ILE A 213 -1.71 24.48 -2.19
C ILE A 213 -0.72 25.48 -2.84
N THR A 214 0.55 25.12 -2.86
CA THR A 214 1.65 25.95 -3.39
C THR A 214 2.13 25.49 -4.75
N ALA A 215 2.06 24.19 -5.05
CA ALA A 215 2.42 23.62 -6.34
C ALA A 215 1.51 22.43 -6.65
N THR A 216 1.23 22.19 -7.94
CA THR A 216 0.38 21.10 -8.45
C THR A 216 1.06 20.33 -9.56
N GLY A 217 0.71 19.07 -9.73
CA GLY A 217 1.15 18.21 -10.82
C GLY A 217 2.68 18.13 -10.96
N THR A 218 3.16 18.46 -12.13
CA THR A 218 4.60 18.38 -12.47
C THR A 218 5.50 19.40 -11.75
N ASP A 219 4.90 20.39 -11.09
CA ASP A 219 5.64 21.42 -10.34
C ASP A 219 5.80 21.06 -8.85
N THR A 220 5.22 19.95 -8.40
CA THR A 220 5.45 19.40 -7.05
C THR A 220 6.82 18.73 -6.94
N GLN A 221 7.30 18.49 -5.72
CA GLN A 221 8.58 17.78 -5.50
C GLN A 221 8.55 16.38 -6.14
N VAL A 222 7.45 15.65 -5.95
CA VAL A 222 7.23 14.35 -6.61
C VAL A 222 7.15 14.50 -8.13
N GLY A 223 6.58 15.59 -8.63
CA GLY A 223 6.52 15.90 -10.06
C GLY A 223 7.89 16.11 -10.68
N HIS A 224 8.81 16.76 -9.97
CA HIS A 224 10.20 16.91 -10.41
C HIS A 224 10.93 15.56 -10.49
N ILE A 225 10.73 14.68 -9.50
CA ILE A 225 11.27 13.31 -9.51
C ILE A 225 10.67 12.51 -10.67
N SER A 226 9.35 12.61 -10.89
CA SER A 226 8.66 11.92 -11.98
C SER A 226 9.20 12.31 -13.36
N LYS A 227 9.49 13.59 -13.59
CA LYS A 227 10.13 14.05 -14.85
C LYS A 227 11.50 13.41 -15.11
N MET A 228 12.25 13.09 -14.06
CA MET A 228 13.54 12.39 -14.18
C MET A 228 13.35 10.90 -14.51
N LEU A 229 12.19 10.32 -14.14
CA LEU A 229 11.86 8.91 -14.36
C LEU A 229 11.07 8.63 -15.65
N ASP A 230 10.59 9.64 -16.36
CA ASP A 230 9.77 9.52 -17.57
C ASP A 230 10.48 8.83 -18.76
N THR A 231 11.76 8.46 -18.61
CA THR A 231 12.57 7.74 -19.60
C THR A 231 12.52 6.22 -19.44
N THR A 232 11.79 5.68 -18.47
CA THR A 232 11.75 4.23 -18.21
C THR A 232 10.78 3.56 -19.18
N PRO A 233 11.23 2.61 -20.03
CA PRO A 233 10.36 1.93 -20.97
C PRO A 233 9.30 1.10 -20.24
N VAL A 234 8.10 1.04 -20.81
CA VAL A 234 7.00 0.20 -20.33
C VAL A 234 7.48 -1.25 -20.25
N GLN A 235 7.48 -1.84 -19.06
CA GLN A 235 7.90 -3.22 -18.88
C GLN A 235 6.90 -4.16 -19.54
N THR A 236 7.38 -5.05 -20.42
CA THR A 236 6.58 -6.13 -21.00
C THR A 236 6.31 -7.21 -19.95
N THR A 237 5.10 -7.79 -19.96
CA THR A 237 4.74 -8.85 -19.01
C THR A 237 5.53 -10.14 -19.26
N PRO A 238 5.72 -10.99 -18.23
CA PRO A 238 6.35 -12.32 -18.40
C PRO A 238 5.68 -13.16 -19.49
N LEU A 239 4.35 -13.15 -19.57
CA LEU A 239 3.59 -13.84 -20.60
C LEU A 239 3.88 -13.27 -21.99
N GLN A 240 3.91 -11.95 -22.14
CA GLN A 240 4.26 -11.31 -23.42
C GLN A 240 5.66 -11.70 -23.88
N LYS A 241 6.64 -11.78 -22.96
CA LYS A 241 7.99 -12.26 -23.27
C LYS A 241 7.99 -13.72 -23.74
N LYS A 242 7.37 -14.61 -22.97
CA LYS A 242 7.25 -16.04 -23.32
C LYS A 242 6.51 -16.26 -24.64
N LEU A 243 5.45 -15.51 -24.89
CA LEU A 243 4.70 -15.57 -26.15
C LEU A 243 5.54 -15.07 -27.33
N GLY A 244 6.30 -13.99 -27.14
CA GLY A 244 7.25 -13.50 -28.14
C GLY A 244 8.32 -14.54 -28.47
N GLU A 245 8.89 -15.20 -27.47
CA GLU A 245 9.86 -16.30 -27.66
C GLU A 245 9.23 -17.50 -28.38
N THR A 246 8.04 -17.93 -27.94
CA THR A 246 7.29 -19.02 -28.58
C THR A 246 6.93 -18.68 -30.02
N GLY A 247 6.46 -17.46 -30.28
CA GLY A 247 6.16 -16.96 -31.62
C GLY A 247 7.40 -16.98 -32.52
N ARG A 248 8.57 -16.58 -31.98
CA ARG A 248 9.84 -16.65 -32.70
C ARG A 248 10.27 -18.07 -33.03
N ILE A 249 10.13 -19.01 -32.08
CA ILE A 249 10.46 -20.42 -32.29
C ILE A 249 9.54 -21.04 -33.35
N LEU A 250 8.23 -20.78 -33.26
CA LEU A 250 7.24 -21.25 -34.25
C LEU A 250 7.50 -20.64 -35.62
N GLY A 251 7.80 -19.33 -35.68
CA GLY A 251 8.12 -18.65 -36.93
C GLY A 251 9.38 -19.21 -37.61
N LEU A 252 10.46 -19.43 -36.84
CA LEU A 252 11.68 -20.05 -37.37
C LEU A 252 11.44 -21.50 -37.80
N GLY A 253 10.63 -22.26 -37.05
CA GLY A 253 10.23 -23.62 -37.41
C GLY A 253 9.44 -23.63 -38.71
N ALA A 254 8.46 -22.75 -38.88
CA ALA A 254 7.68 -22.61 -40.09
C ALA A 254 8.57 -22.26 -41.30
N LEU A 255 9.49 -21.29 -41.14
CA LEU A 255 10.47 -20.95 -42.19
C LEU A 255 11.35 -22.13 -42.54
N GLY A 256 11.80 -22.93 -41.58
CA GLY A 256 12.56 -24.15 -41.80
C GLY A 256 11.78 -25.20 -42.64
N ILE A 257 10.50 -25.42 -42.30
CA ILE A 257 9.62 -26.29 -43.05
C ILE A 257 9.38 -25.78 -44.48
N CYS A 258 9.12 -24.46 -44.62
CA CYS A 258 8.94 -23.84 -45.92
C CYS A 258 10.18 -23.97 -46.81
N PHE A 259 11.37 -23.78 -46.22
CA PHE A 259 12.64 -24.01 -46.90
C PHE A 259 12.80 -25.46 -47.33
N LEU A 260 12.45 -26.42 -46.47
CA LEU A 260 12.48 -27.84 -46.82
C LEU A 260 11.53 -28.17 -47.99
N ILE A 261 10.30 -27.64 -47.95
CA ILE A 261 9.31 -27.79 -49.04
C ILE A 261 9.83 -27.20 -50.34
N PHE A 262 10.49 -26.01 -50.26
CA PHE A 262 11.11 -25.37 -51.41
C PHE A 262 12.17 -26.31 -52.04
N ILE A 263 13.10 -26.87 -51.26
CA ILE A 263 14.13 -27.80 -51.74
C ILE A 263 13.50 -29.07 -52.37
N ILE A 264 12.50 -29.65 -51.72
CA ILE A 264 11.80 -30.84 -52.24
C ILE A 264 11.13 -30.53 -53.59
N GLY A 265 10.51 -29.34 -53.71
CA GLY A 265 9.92 -28.89 -54.97
C GLY A 265 10.92 -28.72 -56.09
N LEU A 266 12.11 -28.18 -55.80
CA LEU A 266 13.21 -28.08 -56.76
C LEU A 266 13.69 -29.47 -57.22
N LEU A 267 13.81 -30.42 -56.29
CA LEU A 267 14.20 -31.81 -56.62
C LEU A 267 13.14 -32.50 -57.47
N ARG A 268 11.87 -32.07 -57.42
CA ARG A 268 10.78 -32.55 -58.28
C ARG A 268 10.68 -31.80 -59.63
N HIS A 269 11.65 -30.98 -59.96
CA HIS A 269 11.69 -30.15 -61.19
C HIS A 269 10.48 -29.19 -61.34
N ILE A 270 9.85 -28.80 -60.23
CA ILE A 270 8.82 -27.73 -60.25
C ILE A 270 9.55 -26.42 -60.51
N PRO A 271 8.98 -25.50 -61.32
CA PRO A 271 9.60 -24.21 -61.57
C PRO A 271 9.96 -23.46 -60.29
N VAL A 272 11.21 -22.98 -60.19
CA VAL A 272 11.77 -22.33 -59.01
C VAL A 272 10.85 -21.23 -58.47
N PHE A 273 10.32 -20.44 -59.39
CA PHE A 273 9.43 -19.30 -59.08
C PHE A 273 8.11 -19.79 -58.38
N THR A 274 7.47 -20.82 -58.95
CA THR A 274 6.23 -21.36 -58.37
C THR A 274 6.46 -21.93 -56.97
N MET A 275 7.54 -22.70 -56.78
CA MET A 275 7.89 -23.24 -55.48
C MET A 275 8.25 -22.15 -54.45
N PHE A 276 8.95 -21.13 -54.90
CA PHE A 276 9.30 -19.97 -54.03
C PHE A 276 8.05 -19.27 -53.54
N MET A 277 7.11 -18.93 -54.45
CA MET A 277 5.85 -18.31 -54.11
C MET A 277 4.98 -19.18 -53.19
N THR A 278 4.89 -20.48 -53.45
CA THR A 278 4.16 -21.42 -52.61
C THR A 278 4.76 -21.50 -51.21
N SER A 279 6.08 -21.53 -51.11
CA SER A 279 6.76 -21.58 -49.80
C SER A 279 6.58 -20.31 -48.99
N ILE A 280 6.61 -19.15 -49.64
CA ILE A 280 6.30 -17.88 -49.00
C ILE A 280 4.85 -17.83 -48.52
N SER A 281 3.89 -18.19 -49.38
CA SER A 281 2.47 -18.20 -49.01
C SER A 281 2.21 -19.14 -47.82
N LEU A 282 2.88 -20.30 -47.77
CA LEU A 282 2.80 -21.22 -46.65
C LEU A 282 3.42 -20.64 -45.38
N ALA A 283 4.57 -19.96 -45.51
CA ALA A 283 5.21 -19.30 -44.37
C ALA A 283 4.30 -18.23 -43.75
N VAL A 284 3.68 -17.40 -44.58
CA VAL A 284 2.69 -16.38 -44.16
C VAL A 284 1.51 -17.03 -43.43
N ALA A 285 0.93 -18.09 -43.99
CA ALA A 285 -0.21 -18.79 -43.38
C ALA A 285 0.13 -19.48 -42.03
N ALA A 286 1.40 -19.85 -41.82
CA ALA A 286 1.86 -20.53 -40.60
C ALA A 286 2.18 -19.59 -39.43
N ILE A 287 2.22 -18.28 -39.64
CA ILE A 287 2.58 -17.30 -38.61
C ILE A 287 1.37 -16.96 -37.73
N PRO A 288 1.41 -17.14 -36.39
CA PRO A 288 0.32 -16.84 -35.51
C PRO A 288 0.25 -15.34 -35.14
N GLU A 289 -0.14 -14.47 -36.07
CA GLU A 289 -0.09 -13.01 -35.91
C GLU A 289 -1.03 -12.46 -34.80
N GLY A 290 -2.15 -13.15 -34.54
CA GLY A 290 -3.16 -12.72 -33.55
C GLY A 290 -2.80 -12.98 -32.09
N LEU A 291 -1.72 -13.72 -31.78
CA LEU A 291 -1.45 -14.21 -30.44
C LEU A 291 -1.22 -13.10 -29.38
N PRO A 292 -0.39 -12.07 -29.61
CA PRO A 292 -0.19 -10.98 -28.65
C PRO A 292 -1.45 -10.15 -28.41
N ALA A 293 -2.24 -9.93 -29.46
CA ALA A 293 -3.47 -9.15 -29.38
C ALA A 293 -4.57 -9.85 -28.57
N ILE A 294 -4.74 -11.15 -28.74
CA ILE A 294 -5.70 -11.97 -27.97
C ILE A 294 -5.39 -11.92 -26.48
N VAL A 295 -4.13 -12.03 -26.10
CA VAL A 295 -3.70 -11.95 -24.69
C VAL A 295 -4.05 -10.59 -24.09
N THR A 296 -3.79 -9.50 -24.80
CA THR A 296 -4.13 -8.16 -24.32
C THR A 296 -5.64 -8.01 -24.09
N VAL A 297 -6.47 -8.55 -24.97
CA VAL A 297 -7.93 -8.54 -24.83
C VAL A 297 -8.37 -9.39 -23.62
N ILE A 298 -7.80 -10.58 -23.42
CA ILE A 298 -8.12 -11.44 -22.27
C ILE A 298 -7.75 -10.76 -20.95
N LEU A 299 -6.56 -10.15 -20.87
CA LEU A 299 -6.14 -9.40 -19.69
C LEU A 299 -7.06 -8.21 -19.42
N ALA A 300 -7.49 -7.48 -20.46
CA ALA A 300 -8.43 -6.37 -20.31
C ALA A 300 -9.80 -6.83 -19.77
N ILE A 301 -10.30 -8.00 -20.21
CA ILE A 301 -11.53 -8.60 -19.68
C ILE A 301 -11.31 -9.01 -18.20
N GLY A 302 -10.16 -9.58 -17.87
CA GLY A 302 -9.78 -9.91 -16.49
C GLY A 302 -9.82 -8.69 -15.58
N VAL A 303 -9.20 -7.59 -16.00
CA VAL A 303 -9.22 -6.30 -15.27
C VAL A 303 -10.65 -5.80 -15.06
N GLN A 304 -11.51 -5.84 -16.08
CA GLN A 304 -12.92 -5.45 -15.94
C GLN A 304 -13.67 -6.32 -14.93
N THR A 305 -13.42 -7.62 -14.92
CA THR A 305 -14.03 -8.54 -13.96
C THR A 305 -13.57 -8.27 -12.54
N MET A 306 -12.29 -7.98 -12.34
CA MET A 306 -11.73 -7.59 -11.04
C MET A 306 -12.34 -6.27 -10.56
N ALA A 307 -12.44 -5.27 -11.42
CA ALA A 307 -13.06 -3.98 -11.07
C ALA A 307 -14.53 -4.12 -10.65
N LYS A 308 -15.30 -5.00 -11.31
CA LYS A 308 -16.70 -5.30 -10.92
C LYS A 308 -16.79 -5.93 -9.52
N ASN A 309 -15.72 -6.57 -9.05
CA ASN A 309 -15.60 -7.15 -7.72
C ASN A 309 -14.80 -6.26 -6.75
N ASN A 310 -14.77 -4.95 -6.99
CA ASN A 310 -14.11 -3.93 -6.16
C ASN A 310 -12.58 -4.09 -6.04
N ALA A 311 -11.94 -4.81 -6.95
CA ALA A 311 -10.50 -4.95 -7.03
C ALA A 311 -9.95 -4.03 -8.12
N ILE A 312 -9.25 -2.95 -7.73
CA ILE A 312 -8.69 -1.97 -8.66
C ILE A 312 -7.28 -2.40 -9.06
N VAL A 313 -7.07 -2.60 -10.35
CA VAL A 313 -5.77 -3.01 -10.92
C VAL A 313 -5.10 -1.81 -11.58
N LYS A 314 -3.86 -1.53 -11.18
CA LYS A 314 -3.08 -0.39 -11.72
C LYS A 314 -2.44 -0.68 -13.06
N THR A 315 -2.01 -1.94 -13.31
CA THR A 315 -1.33 -2.36 -14.55
C THR A 315 -1.88 -3.69 -15.06
N LEU A 316 -1.84 -3.91 -16.38
CA LEU A 316 -2.24 -5.20 -16.97
C LEU A 316 -1.35 -6.36 -16.51
N SER A 317 -0.05 -6.09 -16.28
CA SER A 317 0.90 -7.07 -15.78
C SER A 317 0.51 -7.63 -14.42
N SER A 318 -0.08 -6.81 -13.54
CA SER A 318 -0.53 -7.26 -12.22
C SER A 318 -1.62 -8.33 -12.28
N VAL A 319 -2.51 -8.30 -13.29
CA VAL A 319 -3.55 -9.35 -13.46
C VAL A 319 -2.92 -10.70 -13.80
N GLU A 320 -1.93 -10.68 -14.69
CA GLU A 320 -1.18 -11.88 -15.09
C GLU A 320 -0.42 -12.46 -13.89
N ALA A 321 0.35 -11.59 -13.23
CA ALA A 321 1.17 -11.98 -12.09
C ALA A 321 0.31 -12.52 -10.93
N LEU A 322 -0.87 -11.92 -10.66
CA LEU A 322 -1.81 -12.40 -9.66
C LEU A 322 -2.28 -13.85 -9.95
N GLY A 323 -2.56 -14.15 -11.21
CA GLY A 323 -2.95 -15.50 -11.63
C GLY A 323 -1.83 -16.53 -11.58
N SER A 324 -0.57 -16.11 -11.54
CA SER A 324 0.63 -16.97 -11.52
C SER A 324 1.41 -16.89 -10.20
N ALA A 325 0.90 -16.16 -9.19
CA ALA A 325 1.55 -16.03 -7.89
C ALA A 325 1.77 -17.40 -7.23
N THR A 326 3.00 -17.66 -6.78
CA THR A 326 3.38 -18.86 -6.06
C THR A 326 3.53 -18.63 -4.56
N VAL A 327 3.82 -17.38 -4.18
CA VAL A 327 3.98 -16.96 -2.78
C VAL A 327 3.21 -15.67 -2.53
N ILE A 328 2.50 -15.60 -1.40
CA ILE A 328 1.88 -14.38 -0.88
C ILE A 328 2.58 -14.01 0.43
N CYS A 329 3.26 -12.88 0.44
CA CYS A 329 3.82 -12.23 1.63
C CYS A 329 2.79 -11.24 2.17
N SER A 330 2.23 -11.53 3.33
CA SER A 330 1.17 -10.71 3.93
C SER A 330 1.67 -10.00 5.18
N ASP A 331 1.42 -8.70 5.30
CA ASP A 331 1.50 -8.06 6.60
C ASP A 331 0.40 -8.61 7.52
N LYS A 332 0.65 -8.60 8.82
CA LYS A 332 -0.31 -9.04 9.83
C LYS A 332 -1.40 -7.98 10.02
N THR A 333 -0.99 -6.75 10.35
CA THR A 333 -1.87 -5.67 10.84
C THR A 333 -2.70 -5.09 9.69
N GLY A 334 -4.01 -4.98 9.88
CA GLY A 334 -4.90 -4.42 8.87
C GLY A 334 -5.17 -5.33 7.66
N THR A 335 -4.36 -6.38 7.45
CA THR A 335 -4.52 -7.35 6.35
C THR A 335 -5.08 -8.68 6.86
N LEU A 336 -4.31 -9.43 7.64
CA LEU A 336 -4.77 -10.69 8.26
C LEU A 336 -5.65 -10.45 9.48
N THR A 337 -5.47 -9.31 10.15
CA THR A 337 -6.24 -8.88 11.31
C THR A 337 -7.12 -7.67 10.99
N GLU A 338 -8.08 -7.38 11.86
CA GLU A 338 -9.01 -6.27 11.68
C GLU A 338 -8.38 -4.89 11.96
N ASN A 339 -7.18 -4.84 12.51
CA ASN A 339 -6.55 -3.64 13.09
C ASN A 339 -7.47 -2.97 14.14
N LYS A 340 -8.24 -3.80 14.85
CA LYS A 340 -9.16 -3.40 15.91
C LYS A 340 -8.88 -4.24 17.14
N MET A 341 -8.34 -3.57 18.17
CA MET A 341 -8.15 -4.23 19.45
C MET A 341 -9.51 -4.56 20.10
N LYS A 342 -9.59 -5.74 20.71
CA LYS A 342 -10.75 -6.18 21.49
C LYS A 342 -10.28 -6.69 22.85
N VAL A 343 -11.00 -6.36 23.94
CA VAL A 343 -10.74 -6.97 25.24
C VAL A 343 -11.35 -8.37 25.25
N VAL A 344 -10.48 -9.37 25.34
CA VAL A 344 -10.88 -10.80 25.31
C VAL A 344 -11.13 -11.31 26.71
N GLU A 345 -10.24 -10.98 27.65
CA GLU A 345 -10.32 -11.47 29.02
C GLU A 345 -9.94 -10.39 30.04
N THR A 346 -10.57 -10.44 31.20
CA THR A 346 -10.25 -9.60 32.36
C THR A 346 -10.12 -10.48 33.57
N THR A 347 -9.14 -10.19 34.43
CA THR A 347 -8.94 -10.95 35.67
C THR A 347 -8.81 -10.01 36.86
N GLY A 348 -9.07 -10.51 38.06
CA GLY A 348 -9.01 -9.72 39.28
C GLY A 348 -10.38 -9.18 39.68
N GLU A 349 -10.42 -7.95 40.12
CA GLU A 349 -11.60 -7.29 40.67
C GLU A 349 -12.62 -6.97 39.58
N GLU A 350 -13.91 -7.06 39.87
CA GLU A 350 -15.02 -6.87 38.92
C GLU A 350 -14.98 -5.46 38.26
N ASN A 351 -14.57 -4.45 39.03
CA ASN A 351 -14.46 -3.07 38.57
C ASN A 351 -13.17 -2.76 37.79
N VAL A 352 -12.30 -3.73 37.50
CA VAL A 352 -11.01 -3.48 36.79
C VAL A 352 -11.23 -2.73 35.49
N ILE A 353 -12.28 -3.07 34.74
CA ILE A 353 -12.58 -2.40 33.46
C ILE A 353 -13.07 -0.96 33.66
N LYS A 354 -13.80 -0.68 34.74
CA LYS A 354 -14.25 0.66 35.12
C LYS A 354 -13.06 1.57 35.41
N PHE A 355 -12.11 1.11 36.23
CA PHE A 355 -10.90 1.87 36.55
C PHE A 355 -10.02 2.06 35.30
N ALA A 356 -9.85 1.02 34.50
CA ALA A 356 -9.10 1.13 33.26
C ALA A 356 -9.71 2.17 32.31
N THR A 357 -11.05 2.27 32.25
CA THR A 357 -11.76 3.24 31.41
C THR A 357 -11.53 4.69 31.86
N LEU A 358 -11.54 4.92 33.16
CA LEU A 358 -11.19 6.23 33.73
C LEU A 358 -9.75 6.63 33.41
N CYS A 359 -8.83 5.64 33.33
CA CYS A 359 -7.43 5.86 32.94
C CYS A 359 -7.22 5.75 31.42
N CYS A 360 -8.18 6.21 30.61
CA CYS A 360 -8.09 6.29 29.15
C CYS A 360 -8.36 7.72 28.68
N ASP A 361 -7.66 8.14 27.60
CA ASP A 361 -7.94 9.39 26.89
C ASP A 361 -8.95 9.17 25.76
N ALA A 362 -9.01 7.95 25.22
CA ALA A 362 -9.92 7.58 24.15
C ALA A 362 -11.41 7.62 24.54
N THR A 363 -12.24 7.87 23.53
CA THR A 363 -13.68 7.62 23.51
C THR A 363 -13.97 6.34 22.70
N THR A 364 -15.23 5.99 22.49
CA THR A 364 -15.59 4.88 21.58
C THR A 364 -15.23 5.15 20.12
N GLU A 365 -15.13 6.41 19.74
CA GLU A 365 -14.90 6.83 18.35
C GLU A 365 -13.45 7.27 18.10
N ASN A 366 -12.86 8.02 19.02
CA ASN A 366 -11.55 8.64 18.88
C ASN A 366 -10.55 8.14 19.92
N GLY A 367 -9.27 8.08 19.55
CA GLY A 367 -8.15 7.73 20.42
C GLY A 367 -7.41 6.47 19.99
N GLU A 368 -6.44 6.02 20.81
CA GLU A 368 -5.61 4.84 20.53
C GLU A 368 -6.45 3.54 20.57
N ALA A 369 -6.14 2.60 19.67
CA ALA A 369 -6.90 1.35 19.50
C ALA A 369 -7.04 0.52 20.78
N THR A 370 -6.00 0.46 21.61
CA THR A 370 -5.99 -0.26 22.89
C THR A 370 -7.00 0.36 23.88
N GLU A 371 -7.02 1.68 23.96
CA GLU A 371 -7.94 2.40 24.86
C GLU A 371 -9.38 2.36 24.38
N LYS A 372 -9.60 2.48 23.05
CA LYS A 372 -10.93 2.30 22.45
C LYS A 372 -11.53 0.94 22.82
N ALA A 373 -10.71 -0.12 22.77
CA ALA A 373 -11.16 -1.46 23.15
C ALA A 373 -11.59 -1.56 24.62
N ILE A 374 -10.88 -0.89 25.52
CA ILE A 374 -11.22 -0.82 26.96
C ILE A 374 -12.53 -0.08 27.15
N VAL A 375 -12.67 1.11 26.54
CA VAL A 375 -13.88 1.94 26.63
C VAL A 375 -15.09 1.22 26.03
N GLN A 376 -14.91 0.54 24.88
CA GLN A 376 -15.96 -0.25 24.27
C GLN A 376 -16.40 -1.41 25.17
N LYS A 377 -15.46 -2.12 25.78
CA LYS A 377 -15.75 -3.22 26.73
C LYS A 377 -16.46 -2.74 27.98
N ALA A 378 -16.10 -1.56 28.47
CA ALA A 378 -16.79 -0.93 29.58
C ALA A 378 -18.24 -0.62 29.21
N LYS A 379 -18.49 -0.05 28.02
CA LYS A 379 -19.84 0.24 27.52
C LYS A 379 -20.70 -1.04 27.43
N GLU A 380 -20.13 -2.15 26.95
CA GLU A 380 -20.81 -3.46 26.93
C GLU A 380 -21.20 -3.96 28.31
N ARG A 381 -20.44 -3.59 29.35
CA ARG A 381 -20.75 -3.90 30.76
C ARG A 381 -21.63 -2.85 31.45
N GLY A 382 -22.12 -1.85 30.70
CA GLY A 382 -22.99 -0.79 31.25
C GLY A 382 -22.24 0.40 31.84
N TYR A 383 -20.90 0.46 31.74
CA TYR A 383 -20.11 1.59 32.21
C TYR A 383 -19.89 2.58 31.04
N ILE A 384 -20.59 3.71 31.10
CA ILE A 384 -20.45 4.81 30.12
C ILE A 384 -19.39 5.79 30.64
N LYS A 385 -18.34 6.02 29.89
CA LYS A 385 -17.18 6.82 30.30
C LYS A 385 -17.58 8.22 30.76
N GLU A 386 -18.43 8.89 30.00
CA GLU A 386 -18.91 10.25 30.30
C GLU A 386 -19.66 10.33 31.64
N ASN A 387 -20.35 9.26 32.03
CA ASN A 387 -21.02 9.17 33.33
C ASN A 387 -20.01 8.91 34.46
N LEU A 388 -19.05 8.02 34.19
CA LEU A 388 -17.96 7.74 35.15
C LEU A 388 -17.14 9.00 35.47
N GLU A 389 -16.84 9.82 34.44
CA GLU A 389 -16.09 11.07 34.60
C GLU A 389 -16.89 12.17 35.32
N LYS A 390 -18.23 12.14 35.25
CA LYS A 390 -19.09 13.02 36.07
C LYS A 390 -19.04 12.63 37.54
N ASP A 391 -19.07 11.33 37.82
CA ASP A 391 -19.03 10.81 39.20
C ASP A 391 -17.61 10.89 39.79
N MET A 392 -16.61 10.76 38.97
CA MET A 392 -15.18 10.73 39.31
C MET A 392 -14.37 11.63 38.33
N PRO A 393 -14.52 12.97 38.44
CA PRO A 393 -13.84 13.86 37.51
C PRO A 393 -12.31 13.77 37.63
N ARG A 394 -11.64 13.75 36.47
CA ARG A 394 -10.18 13.75 36.37
C ARG A 394 -9.66 15.13 36.84
N VAL A 395 -8.71 15.12 37.75
CA VAL A 395 -8.08 16.33 38.34
C VAL A 395 -6.59 16.38 38.11
N GLY A 396 -5.97 15.31 37.62
CA GLY A 396 -4.56 15.27 37.29
C GLY A 396 -4.22 14.02 36.50
N GLU A 397 -3.04 14.03 35.86
CA GLU A 397 -2.52 12.88 35.12
C GLU A 397 -1.00 12.87 35.09
N ILE A 398 -0.43 11.67 34.95
CA ILE A 398 0.96 11.42 34.56
C ILE A 398 0.89 10.66 33.24
N PRO A 399 1.20 11.32 32.09
CA PRO A 399 1.00 10.75 30.77
C PRO A 399 1.82 9.47 30.55
N PHE A 400 1.41 8.67 29.57
CA PHE A 400 2.19 7.51 29.15
C PHE A 400 3.58 7.93 28.65
N SER A 401 4.59 7.19 29.04
CA SER A 401 5.91 7.26 28.41
C SER A 401 6.47 5.88 28.10
N SER A 402 7.21 5.78 27.00
CA SER A 402 7.85 4.53 26.57
C SER A 402 8.89 4.02 27.55
N GLU A 403 9.46 4.89 28.39
CA GLU A 403 10.41 4.54 29.44
C GLU A 403 9.70 3.91 30.65
N ARG A 404 8.60 4.53 31.10
CA ARG A 404 7.82 4.07 32.26
C ARG A 404 6.88 2.90 31.90
N LYS A 405 6.45 2.77 30.65
CA LYS A 405 5.50 1.76 30.18
C LYS A 405 4.15 1.77 30.90
N MET A 406 3.77 2.89 31.49
CA MET A 406 2.53 3.07 32.23
C MET A 406 2.01 4.50 32.14
N MET A 407 0.71 4.67 32.39
CA MET A 407 -0.02 5.92 32.47
C MET A 407 -0.80 5.95 33.77
N THR A 408 -0.95 7.13 34.39
CA THR A 408 -1.69 7.33 35.64
C THR A 408 -2.63 8.51 35.52
N THR A 409 -3.85 8.33 36.00
CA THR A 409 -4.84 9.41 36.11
C THR A 409 -5.30 9.54 37.56
N ILE A 410 -5.63 10.76 37.97
CA ILE A 410 -6.05 11.09 39.32
C ILE A 410 -7.48 11.65 39.24
N HIS A 411 -8.37 11.06 40.00
CA HIS A 411 -9.79 11.37 40.00
C HIS A 411 -10.28 11.79 41.38
N LYS A 412 -11.24 12.71 41.44
CA LYS A 412 -11.90 13.10 42.70
C LYS A 412 -13.10 12.21 42.95
N TYR A 413 -13.17 11.59 44.13
CA TYR A 413 -14.27 10.73 44.50
C TYR A 413 -14.62 10.89 45.98
N LYS A 414 -15.88 11.24 46.29
CA LYS A 414 -16.42 11.37 47.69
C LYS A 414 -15.58 12.27 48.62
N GLY A 415 -14.91 13.28 48.06
CA GLY A 415 -14.09 14.21 48.85
C GLY A 415 -12.61 13.81 48.96
N GLU A 416 -12.24 12.65 48.52
CA GLU A 416 -10.88 12.10 48.47
C GLU A 416 -10.40 11.99 46.99
N TYR A 417 -9.20 11.52 46.80
CA TYR A 417 -8.62 11.29 45.47
C TYR A 417 -8.39 9.80 45.21
N ILE A 418 -8.60 9.35 44.02
CA ILE A 418 -8.24 8.02 43.55
C ILE A 418 -7.21 8.15 42.44
N GLU A 419 -6.04 7.59 42.66
CA GLU A 419 -5.00 7.37 41.67
C GLU A 419 -5.29 6.06 40.94
N ILE A 420 -5.31 6.05 39.62
CA ILE A 420 -5.49 4.86 38.77
C ILE A 420 -4.33 4.78 37.80
N THR A 421 -3.63 3.66 37.83
CA THR A 421 -2.49 3.40 36.94
C THR A 421 -2.77 2.20 36.06
N LYS A 422 -2.54 2.33 34.75
CA LYS A 422 -2.54 1.21 33.80
C LYS A 422 -1.22 1.16 33.03
N GLY A 423 -0.76 -0.06 32.73
CA GLY A 423 0.49 -0.23 31.98
C GLY A 423 0.95 -1.68 31.86
N ALA A 424 2.19 -1.87 31.45
CA ALA A 424 2.77 -3.18 31.32
C ALA A 424 2.87 -3.86 32.70
N PRO A 425 2.45 -5.13 32.84
CA PRO A 425 2.35 -5.81 34.13
C PRO A 425 3.64 -5.78 34.95
N GLU A 426 4.80 -6.00 34.32
CA GLU A 426 6.12 -6.02 34.95
C GLU A 426 6.57 -4.65 35.49
N TYR A 427 5.97 -3.54 35.02
CA TYR A 427 6.26 -2.20 35.51
C TYR A 427 5.25 -1.76 36.58
N VAL A 428 3.96 -2.01 36.35
CA VAL A 428 2.90 -1.66 37.30
C VAL A 428 3.06 -2.42 38.62
N LEU A 429 3.34 -3.74 38.56
CA LEU A 429 3.51 -4.57 39.75
C LEU A 429 4.64 -4.11 40.68
N LYS A 430 5.72 -3.57 40.13
CA LYS A 430 6.82 -2.97 40.93
C LYS A 430 6.38 -1.75 41.77
N LYS A 431 5.26 -1.13 41.43
CA LYS A 431 4.67 0.00 42.14
C LYS A 431 3.57 -0.43 43.12
N CYS A 432 3.20 -1.74 43.12
CA CYS A 432 2.13 -2.28 43.92
C CYS A 432 2.67 -2.88 45.21
N SER A 433 2.25 -2.35 46.35
CA SER A 433 2.49 -2.95 47.69
C SER A 433 1.31 -3.84 48.13
N PHE A 434 0.19 -3.77 47.43
CA PHE A 434 -1.03 -4.51 47.74
C PHE A 434 -1.67 -5.11 46.48
N TYR A 435 -2.53 -6.09 46.67
CA TYR A 435 -3.44 -6.61 45.66
C TYR A 435 -4.86 -6.74 46.22
N TYR A 436 -5.84 -6.69 45.35
CA TYR A 436 -7.24 -6.84 45.70
C TYR A 436 -7.74 -8.27 45.38
N ASP A 437 -8.27 -8.95 46.39
CA ASP A 437 -8.92 -10.27 46.28
C ASP A 437 -10.08 -10.31 47.29
N SER A 438 -11.23 -9.75 46.88
CA SER A 438 -12.36 -9.44 47.72
C SER A 438 -12.05 -8.47 48.88
N THR A 439 -10.79 -8.41 49.31
CA THR A 439 -10.24 -7.48 50.28
C THR A 439 -8.83 -7.06 49.88
N LYS A 440 -8.39 -5.91 50.38
CA LYS A 440 -7.03 -5.44 50.18
C LYS A 440 -6.05 -6.27 51.01
N ARG A 441 -5.05 -6.89 50.34
CA ARG A 441 -4.02 -7.73 50.96
C ARG A 441 -2.62 -7.26 50.56
N ALA A 442 -1.63 -7.49 51.39
CA ALA A 442 -0.24 -7.16 51.09
C ALA A 442 0.28 -8.02 49.92
N MET A 443 0.99 -7.39 48.99
CA MET A 443 1.63 -8.08 47.89
C MET A 443 2.78 -8.95 48.42
N THR A 444 2.80 -10.21 48.04
CA THR A 444 3.87 -11.14 48.37
C THR A 444 4.64 -11.49 47.08
N PRO A 445 5.93 -11.83 47.18
CA PRO A 445 6.71 -12.26 46.00
C PRO A 445 6.09 -13.46 45.28
N GLN A 446 5.41 -14.33 46.02
CA GLN A 446 4.69 -15.48 45.43
C GLN A 446 3.47 -15.02 44.60
N LYS A 447 2.71 -14.04 45.12
CA LYS A 447 1.54 -13.50 44.43
C LYS A 447 1.94 -12.69 43.20
N GLU A 448 2.98 -11.89 43.30
CA GLU A 448 3.56 -11.18 42.17
C GLU A 448 3.99 -12.16 41.05
N LYS A 449 4.68 -13.23 41.40
CA LYS A 449 5.09 -14.29 40.46
C LYS A 449 3.86 -14.98 39.82
N GLU A 450 2.81 -15.24 40.58
CA GLU A 450 1.56 -15.82 40.08
C GLU A 450 0.93 -14.90 39.00
N ILE A 451 0.82 -13.60 39.28
CA ILE A 451 0.27 -12.61 38.37
C ILE A 451 1.12 -12.50 37.09
N LEU A 452 2.44 -12.44 37.21
CA LEU A 452 3.36 -12.40 36.08
C LEU A 452 3.27 -13.70 35.25
N THR A 453 3.14 -14.85 35.89
CA THR A 453 2.94 -16.13 35.19
C THR A 453 1.63 -16.11 34.40
N LYS A 454 0.53 -15.60 34.98
CA LYS A 454 -0.74 -15.46 34.27
C LYS A 454 -0.63 -14.49 33.10
N SER A 455 0.06 -13.36 33.28
CA SER A 455 0.37 -12.43 32.21
C SER A 455 1.16 -13.11 31.07
N SER A 456 2.17 -13.93 31.41
CA SER A 456 2.97 -14.66 30.43
C SER A 456 2.14 -15.71 29.68
N ILE A 457 1.19 -16.37 30.32
CA ILE A 457 0.26 -17.29 29.65
C ILE A 457 -0.59 -16.54 28.62
N PHE A 458 -1.16 -15.40 28.98
CA PHE A 458 -1.89 -14.57 28.02
C PHE A 458 -1.01 -14.08 26.86
N ALA A 459 0.20 -13.64 27.18
CA ALA A 459 1.17 -13.21 26.15
C ALA A 459 1.55 -14.36 25.19
N SER A 460 1.67 -15.60 25.70
CA SER A 460 1.96 -16.78 24.88
C SER A 460 0.80 -17.14 23.93
N GLN A 461 -0.41 -16.72 24.24
CA GLN A 461 -1.60 -16.82 23.40
C GLN A 461 -1.71 -15.67 22.36
N GLY A 462 -0.71 -14.78 22.31
CA GLY A 462 -0.69 -13.64 21.41
C GLY A 462 -1.47 -12.42 21.91
N LEU A 463 -1.90 -12.42 23.17
CA LEU A 463 -2.66 -11.32 23.75
C LEU A 463 -1.74 -10.21 24.27
N ARG A 464 -2.14 -8.97 24.06
CA ARG A 464 -1.54 -7.80 24.71
C ARG A 464 -2.10 -7.69 26.13
N VAL A 465 -1.25 -7.66 27.14
CA VAL A 465 -1.68 -7.65 28.54
C VAL A 465 -1.39 -6.30 29.18
N LEU A 466 -2.39 -5.73 29.85
CA LEU A 466 -2.26 -4.54 30.69
C LEU A 466 -2.62 -4.88 32.12
N ALA A 467 -1.85 -4.38 33.07
CA ALA A 467 -2.19 -4.35 34.48
C ALA A 467 -2.89 -3.05 34.85
N VAL A 468 -3.83 -3.14 35.75
CA VAL A 468 -4.56 -2.00 36.31
C VAL A 468 -4.39 -2.02 37.82
N SER A 469 -4.05 -0.86 38.38
CA SER A 469 -3.92 -0.66 39.83
C SER A 469 -4.60 0.63 40.26
N SER A 470 -4.94 0.73 41.53
CA SER A 470 -5.53 1.95 42.10
C SER A 470 -5.02 2.20 43.52
N LYS A 471 -5.15 3.46 43.96
CA LYS A 471 -4.84 3.87 45.33
C LYS A 471 -5.76 5.04 45.74
N GLU A 472 -6.34 4.96 46.91
CA GLU A 472 -7.03 6.09 47.53
C GLU A 472 -6.00 7.00 48.20
N CYS A 473 -6.12 8.31 48.00
CA CYS A 473 -5.20 9.34 48.44
C CYS A 473 -5.96 10.50 49.08
N SER A 474 -5.43 11.03 50.16
CA SER A 474 -5.98 12.24 50.81
C SER A 474 -5.56 13.54 50.10
N SER A 475 -4.51 13.48 49.27
CA SER A 475 -4.00 14.59 48.46
C SER A 475 -3.59 14.08 47.08
N ILE A 476 -3.42 15.00 46.11
CA ILE A 476 -3.00 14.67 44.75
C ILE A 476 -1.58 14.08 44.82
N PRO A 477 -1.37 12.80 44.41
CA PRO A 477 -0.07 12.17 44.41
C PRO A 477 0.84 12.74 43.31
N THR A 478 2.14 12.79 43.58
CA THR A 478 3.18 13.21 42.63
C THR A 478 4.01 12.04 42.10
N GLU A 479 3.89 10.87 42.72
CA GLU A 479 4.64 9.64 42.37
C GLU A 479 3.77 8.40 42.54
N GLU A 480 3.91 7.45 41.64
CA GLU A 480 3.27 6.15 41.71
C GLU A 480 3.99 5.25 42.73
N ARG A 481 3.39 5.04 43.88
CA ARG A 481 3.90 4.11 44.90
C ARG A 481 2.77 3.58 45.80
N ASP A 482 2.99 2.40 46.36
CA ASP A 482 2.05 1.72 47.27
C ASP A 482 0.67 1.51 46.65
N LEU A 483 0.65 1.19 45.37
CA LEU A 483 -0.58 0.91 44.62
C LEU A 483 -1.17 -0.44 45.03
N THR A 484 -2.47 -0.60 44.80
CA THR A 484 -3.18 -1.86 44.94
C THR A 484 -3.49 -2.42 43.56
N PHE A 485 -2.92 -3.58 43.24
CA PHE A 485 -3.19 -4.27 41.99
C PHE A 485 -4.66 -4.72 41.95
N MET A 486 -5.39 -4.33 40.88
CA MET A 486 -6.82 -4.63 40.69
C MET A 486 -7.06 -5.80 39.75
N GLY A 487 -6.21 -5.96 38.69
CA GLY A 487 -6.37 -7.05 37.74
C GLY A 487 -5.58 -6.85 36.45
N LEU A 488 -5.70 -7.84 35.57
CA LEU A 488 -5.16 -7.81 34.20
C LEU A 488 -6.28 -7.65 33.18
N ILE A 489 -5.99 -6.98 32.10
CA ILE A 489 -6.84 -6.88 30.91
C ILE A 489 -6.02 -7.45 29.74
N ALA A 490 -6.56 -8.47 29.09
CA ALA A 490 -5.96 -9.09 27.92
C ALA A 490 -6.73 -8.66 26.66
N LEU A 491 -5.98 -8.16 25.67
CA LEU A 491 -6.51 -7.63 24.42
C LEU A 491 -5.87 -8.37 23.23
N GLU A 492 -6.64 -8.48 22.17
CA GLU A 492 -6.09 -9.01 20.90
C GLU A 492 -6.57 -8.16 19.72
N ASP A 493 -5.74 -8.12 18.69
CA ASP A 493 -6.12 -7.73 17.33
C ASP A 493 -6.54 -9.02 16.61
N SER A 494 -7.87 -9.25 16.55
CA SER A 494 -8.42 -10.51 16.06
C SER A 494 -8.18 -10.72 14.56
N PRO A 495 -7.92 -11.96 14.11
CA PRO A 495 -7.93 -12.27 12.69
C PRO A 495 -9.27 -11.89 12.05
N ARG A 496 -9.24 -11.42 10.79
CA ARG A 496 -10.45 -11.20 10.00
C ARG A 496 -11.21 -12.53 9.84
N GLU A 497 -12.53 -12.47 9.83
CA GLU A 497 -13.40 -13.65 9.71
C GLU A 497 -13.06 -14.52 8.49
N GLY A 498 -12.65 -13.92 7.36
CA GLY A 498 -12.27 -14.63 6.14
C GLY A 498 -10.80 -15.06 6.05
N ALA A 499 -9.91 -14.64 6.96
CA ALA A 499 -8.45 -14.84 6.80
C ALA A 499 -8.06 -16.33 6.77
N ALA A 500 -8.56 -17.12 7.70
CA ALA A 500 -8.27 -18.56 7.74
C ALA A 500 -8.79 -19.30 6.50
N TYR A 501 -9.98 -18.92 6.01
CA TYR A 501 -10.53 -19.46 4.77
C TYR A 501 -9.65 -19.11 3.56
N ALA A 502 -9.24 -17.84 3.42
CA ALA A 502 -8.38 -17.38 2.34
C ALA A 502 -7.02 -18.11 2.32
N VAL A 503 -6.37 -18.25 3.48
CA VAL A 503 -5.10 -19.00 3.61
C VAL A 503 -5.28 -20.47 3.20
N LYS A 504 -6.41 -21.09 3.59
CA LYS A 504 -6.71 -22.48 3.21
C LYS A 504 -6.89 -22.61 1.69
N GLU A 505 -7.58 -21.67 1.04
CA GLU A 505 -7.74 -21.67 -0.42
C GLU A 505 -6.41 -21.43 -1.13
N CYS A 506 -5.56 -20.52 -0.64
CA CYS A 506 -4.20 -20.36 -1.17
C CYS A 506 -3.40 -21.67 -1.12
N LYS A 507 -3.43 -22.37 0.02
CA LYS A 507 -2.76 -23.68 0.15
C LYS A 507 -3.31 -24.72 -0.83
N ARG A 508 -4.64 -24.77 -1.05
CA ARG A 508 -5.26 -25.66 -2.04
C ARG A 508 -4.84 -25.35 -3.47
N ALA A 509 -4.60 -24.08 -3.76
CA ALA A 509 -4.09 -23.60 -5.06
C ALA A 509 -2.57 -23.82 -5.23
N GLY A 510 -1.87 -24.34 -4.23
CA GLY A 510 -0.42 -24.49 -4.25
C GLY A 510 0.35 -23.22 -3.95
N ILE A 511 -0.33 -22.17 -3.45
CA ILE A 511 0.27 -20.88 -3.12
C ILE A 511 0.73 -20.90 -1.65
N ARG A 512 2.00 -20.62 -1.42
CA ARG A 512 2.58 -20.49 -0.10
C ARG A 512 2.22 -19.12 0.49
N THR A 513 1.71 -19.09 1.73
CA THR A 513 1.41 -17.84 2.45
C THR A 513 2.45 -17.61 3.53
N ILE A 514 3.05 -16.44 3.54
CA ILE A 514 4.07 -15.98 4.50
C ILE A 514 3.53 -14.74 5.22
N MET A 515 3.64 -14.73 6.56
CA MET A 515 3.35 -13.55 7.37
C MET A 515 4.63 -12.80 7.67
N ILE A 516 4.64 -11.48 7.45
CA ILE A 516 5.78 -10.61 7.70
C ILE A 516 5.30 -9.44 8.57
N THR A 517 5.80 -9.32 9.82
CA THR A 517 5.27 -8.35 10.79
C THR A 517 6.34 -7.76 11.72
N GLY A 518 6.15 -6.51 12.13
CA GLY A 518 6.93 -5.88 13.21
C GLY A 518 6.59 -6.38 14.62
N ASP A 519 5.53 -7.18 14.77
CA ASP A 519 5.04 -7.68 16.06
C ASP A 519 5.99 -8.67 16.75
N ASN A 520 5.69 -8.89 18.04
CA ASN A 520 6.36 -9.91 18.85
C ASN A 520 6.15 -11.32 18.24
N PRO A 521 7.19 -12.19 18.25
CA PRO A 521 7.11 -13.56 17.72
C PRO A 521 5.98 -14.41 18.30
N LEU A 522 5.66 -14.27 19.58
CA LEU A 522 4.56 -15.01 20.21
C LEU A 522 3.20 -14.61 19.63
N THR A 523 2.97 -13.30 19.45
CA THR A 523 1.74 -12.79 18.84
C THR A 523 1.63 -13.23 17.39
N ALA A 524 2.72 -13.10 16.61
CA ALA A 524 2.75 -13.51 15.20
C ALA A 524 2.47 -15.02 15.06
N ARG A 525 3.07 -15.85 15.92
CA ARG A 525 2.85 -17.29 15.94
C ARG A 525 1.40 -17.67 16.26
N ALA A 526 0.79 -17.02 17.27
CA ALA A 526 -0.59 -17.26 17.64
C ALA A 526 -1.56 -16.91 16.50
N ILE A 527 -1.34 -15.80 15.79
CA ILE A 527 -2.13 -15.42 14.62
C ILE A 527 -1.88 -16.39 13.45
N GLY A 528 -0.61 -16.80 13.21
CA GLY A 528 -0.25 -17.77 12.19
C GLY A 528 -0.92 -19.13 12.38
N GLU A 529 -1.05 -19.58 13.63
CA GLU A 529 -1.77 -20.80 13.99
C GLU A 529 -3.29 -20.65 13.76
N LYS A 530 -3.90 -19.54 14.25
CA LYS A 530 -5.33 -19.23 14.06
C LYS A 530 -5.72 -19.10 12.59
N THR A 531 -4.85 -18.53 11.75
CA THR A 531 -5.09 -18.35 10.31
C THR A 531 -4.67 -19.55 9.47
N GLY A 532 -3.93 -20.49 10.05
CA GLY A 532 -3.45 -21.69 9.35
C GLY A 532 -2.20 -21.45 8.50
N ILE A 533 -1.50 -20.33 8.61
CA ILE A 533 -0.22 -20.07 7.91
C ILE A 533 0.85 -21.04 8.39
N GLY A 534 0.96 -21.27 9.70
CA GLY A 534 1.92 -22.17 10.33
C GLY A 534 2.48 -21.58 11.60
N THR A 535 3.56 -22.19 12.12
CA THR A 535 4.21 -21.79 13.38
C THR A 535 5.72 -21.57 13.24
N GLU A 536 6.32 -21.96 12.11
CA GLU A 536 7.74 -21.80 11.84
C GLU A 536 8.08 -20.32 11.72
N THR A 537 8.84 -19.82 12.70
CA THR A 537 9.07 -18.39 12.90
C THR A 537 10.56 -18.06 12.92
N ALA A 538 10.96 -16.99 12.24
CA ALA A 538 12.26 -16.34 12.37
C ALA A 538 12.06 -14.87 12.77
N THR A 539 12.99 -14.32 13.56
CA THR A 539 12.97 -12.92 13.99
C THR A 539 13.95 -12.07 13.20
N GLY A 540 13.70 -10.75 13.11
CA GLY A 540 14.61 -9.81 12.46
C GLY A 540 16.04 -9.91 13.01
N ALA A 541 16.22 -10.02 14.33
CA ALA A 541 17.54 -10.17 14.96
C ALA A 541 18.24 -11.49 14.57
N GLU A 542 17.49 -12.58 14.42
CA GLU A 542 18.05 -13.84 13.90
C GLU A 542 18.45 -13.69 12.44
N LEU A 543 17.62 -13.03 11.61
CA LEU A 543 17.94 -12.79 10.20
C LEU A 543 19.20 -11.94 10.02
N ASP A 544 19.42 -10.93 10.88
CA ASP A 544 20.61 -10.09 10.87
C ASP A 544 21.91 -10.86 11.23
N ALA A 545 21.78 -11.91 12.04
CA ALA A 545 22.91 -12.74 12.46
C ALA A 545 23.24 -13.88 11.49
N MET A 546 22.38 -14.15 10.49
CA MET A 546 22.54 -15.26 9.54
C MET A 546 23.52 -14.93 8.42
N SER A 547 24.27 -15.93 7.98
CA SER A 547 24.96 -15.88 6.68
C SER A 547 23.96 -15.93 5.51
N SER A 548 24.38 -15.55 4.32
CA SER A 548 23.50 -15.56 3.13
C SER A 548 22.86 -16.93 2.85
N SER A 549 23.58 -18.04 3.11
CA SER A 549 23.06 -19.40 2.95
C SER A 549 22.04 -19.78 4.01
N GLU A 550 22.25 -19.35 5.26
CA GLU A 550 21.32 -19.57 6.36
C GLU A 550 20.04 -18.73 6.15
N PHE A 551 20.19 -17.48 5.74
CA PHE A 551 19.07 -16.60 5.38
C PHE A 551 18.21 -17.23 4.27
N SER A 552 18.83 -17.70 3.19
CA SER A 552 18.14 -18.38 2.09
C SER A 552 17.37 -19.62 2.58
N SER A 553 17.97 -20.41 3.47
CA SER A 553 17.30 -21.58 4.08
C SER A 553 16.16 -21.18 5.02
N ALA A 554 16.31 -20.09 5.79
CA ALA A 554 15.28 -19.57 6.68
C ALA A 554 14.06 -19.06 5.87
N VAL A 555 14.29 -18.31 4.77
CA VAL A 555 13.23 -17.84 3.87
C VAL A 555 12.45 -19.01 3.25
N GLU A 556 13.10 -20.13 2.99
CA GLU A 556 12.44 -21.33 2.48
C GLU A 556 11.59 -22.06 3.52
N LYS A 557 12.06 -22.16 4.75
CA LYS A 557 11.44 -22.97 5.82
C LYS A 557 10.40 -22.22 6.63
N CYS A 558 10.66 -20.94 6.95
CA CYS A 558 9.80 -20.17 7.84
C CYS A 558 8.61 -19.55 7.09
N ASN A 559 7.43 -19.63 7.68
CA ASN A 559 6.23 -18.98 7.18
C ASN A 559 5.86 -17.72 7.98
N ILE A 560 6.61 -17.41 9.04
CA ILE A 560 6.39 -16.23 9.89
C ILE A 560 7.72 -15.52 10.09
N PHE A 561 7.75 -14.22 9.78
CA PHE A 561 8.88 -13.35 10.06
C PHE A 561 8.41 -12.23 11.00
N ALA A 562 8.93 -12.26 12.25
CA ALA A 562 8.49 -11.40 13.33
C ALA A 562 9.57 -10.38 13.74
N ARG A 563 9.15 -9.23 14.29
CA ARG A 563 10.07 -8.11 14.63
C ARG A 563 10.98 -7.72 13.48
N VAL A 564 10.43 -7.72 12.27
CA VAL A 564 11.15 -7.31 11.06
C VAL A 564 10.98 -5.82 10.80
N ASN A 565 12.02 -5.21 10.26
CA ASN A 565 12.01 -3.84 9.75
C ASN A 565 11.74 -3.83 8.23
N PRO A 566 11.57 -2.65 7.60
CA PRO A 566 11.33 -2.54 6.15
C PRO A 566 12.44 -3.16 5.29
N GLU A 567 13.69 -3.10 5.74
CA GLU A 567 14.83 -3.70 5.02
C GLU A 567 14.75 -5.22 5.00
N HIS A 568 14.35 -5.85 6.11
CA HIS A 568 14.10 -7.29 6.16
C HIS A 568 12.97 -7.70 5.22
N LYS A 569 11.86 -6.94 5.19
CA LYS A 569 10.74 -7.20 4.26
C LYS A 569 11.22 -7.20 2.81
N TYR A 570 12.02 -6.21 2.43
CA TYR A 570 12.63 -6.12 1.11
C TYR A 570 13.51 -7.35 0.79
N LYS A 571 14.45 -7.70 1.68
CA LYS A 571 15.39 -8.82 1.49
C LYS A 571 14.67 -10.17 1.37
N ILE A 572 13.60 -10.39 2.14
CA ILE A 572 12.79 -11.61 2.06
C ILE A 572 12.13 -11.73 0.68
N VAL A 573 11.52 -10.65 0.18
CA VAL A 573 10.89 -10.63 -1.14
C VAL A 573 11.93 -10.84 -2.24
N GLU A 574 13.08 -10.18 -2.17
CA GLU A 574 14.18 -10.32 -3.12
C GLU A 574 14.71 -11.76 -3.18
N GLU A 575 14.91 -12.40 -2.04
CA GLU A 575 15.38 -13.79 -1.96
C GLU A 575 14.35 -14.78 -2.55
N LEU A 576 13.06 -14.58 -2.28
CA LEU A 576 12.00 -15.40 -2.89
C LEU A 576 12.00 -15.28 -4.41
N LYS A 577 12.15 -14.07 -4.94
CA LYS A 577 12.26 -13.83 -6.39
C LYS A 577 13.53 -14.44 -6.99
N ALA A 578 14.67 -14.38 -6.29
CA ALA A 578 15.91 -15.01 -6.72
C ALA A 578 15.79 -16.53 -6.85
N LYS A 579 14.90 -17.15 -6.06
CA LYS A 579 14.52 -18.58 -6.15
C LYS A 579 13.53 -18.88 -7.27
N GLY A 580 13.08 -17.88 -8.02
CA GLY A 580 12.14 -18.05 -9.14
C GLY A 580 10.66 -18.03 -8.73
N GLU A 581 10.36 -17.66 -7.48
CA GLU A 581 8.99 -17.48 -7.01
C GLU A 581 8.36 -16.21 -7.61
N ILE A 582 7.06 -16.26 -7.88
CA ILE A 582 6.25 -15.09 -8.24
C ILE A 582 5.58 -14.59 -6.96
N VAL A 583 6.06 -13.45 -6.48
CA VAL A 583 5.74 -12.93 -5.14
C VAL A 583 4.66 -11.87 -5.21
N ALA A 584 3.54 -12.11 -4.53
CA ALA A 584 2.56 -11.10 -4.19
C ALA A 584 2.85 -10.56 -2.77
N MET A 585 2.87 -9.24 -2.60
CA MET A 585 3.07 -8.60 -1.30
C MET A 585 1.86 -7.76 -0.95
N THR A 586 1.34 -7.93 0.27
CA THR A 586 0.31 -7.04 0.83
C THR A 586 0.91 -6.16 1.92
N GLY A 587 0.50 -4.93 1.97
CA GLY A 587 0.91 -3.97 3.00
C GLY A 587 -0.06 -2.79 3.01
N ASP A 588 -0.17 -2.11 4.12
CA ASP A 588 -1.09 -0.99 4.34
C ASP A 588 -0.38 0.36 4.54
N GLY A 589 0.94 0.35 4.57
CA GLY A 589 1.73 1.50 4.97
C GLY A 589 2.97 1.79 4.14
N VAL A 590 3.51 2.96 4.40
CA VAL A 590 4.73 3.49 3.80
C VAL A 590 5.94 2.60 4.11
N ASN A 591 5.92 1.93 5.28
CA ASN A 591 6.97 1.02 5.72
C ASN A 591 7.14 -0.21 4.80
N ASP A 592 6.12 -0.55 4.01
CA ASP A 592 6.14 -1.68 3.10
C ASP A 592 6.50 -1.30 1.66
N ALA A 593 6.61 0.01 1.36
CA ALA A 593 6.81 0.50 0.01
C ALA A 593 8.02 -0.12 -0.74
N PRO A 594 9.21 -0.32 -0.13
CA PRO A 594 10.31 -0.99 -0.80
C PRO A 594 9.99 -2.44 -1.17
N ALA A 595 9.39 -3.21 -0.26
CA ALA A 595 9.00 -4.60 -0.48
C ALA A 595 7.86 -4.71 -1.51
N LEU A 596 6.84 -3.84 -1.43
CA LEU A 596 5.75 -3.74 -2.40
C LEU A 596 6.25 -3.42 -3.81
N LYS A 597 7.24 -2.53 -3.93
CA LYS A 597 7.84 -2.18 -5.23
C LYS A 597 8.68 -3.32 -5.82
N THR A 598 9.26 -4.16 -4.97
CA THR A 598 10.13 -5.27 -5.37
C THR A 598 9.33 -6.50 -5.75
N ALA A 599 8.18 -6.72 -5.13
CA ALA A 599 7.27 -7.80 -5.45
C ALA A 599 6.78 -7.74 -6.91
N ASP A 600 6.27 -8.86 -7.42
CA ASP A 600 5.71 -8.94 -8.78
C ASP A 600 4.30 -8.34 -8.82
N ILE A 601 3.64 -8.33 -7.65
CA ILE A 601 2.31 -7.72 -7.42
C ILE A 601 2.31 -7.04 -6.06
#